data_47c17c9f861d37e1d200623e501cda0a
#
_entry.id   47c17c9f861d37e1d200623e501cda0a
#
_cell.length_a   1.000
_cell.length_b   1.000
_cell.length_c   1.000
_cell.angle_alpha   90.00
_cell.angle_beta   90.00
_cell.angle_gamma   90.00
#
_symmetry.space_group_name_H-M   'P 1'
#
loop_
_entity.id
_entity.type
_entity.pdbx_description
1 polymer ?
#
loop_
_entity_poly.entity_id
_entity_poly.type
_entity_poly.pdbx_seq_one_letter_code
_entity_poly.pdbx_strand_id
1 'polypeptide(L)'
;MEIVFGDVVTGLHGDGFEYLFSWQAGGPVSFNIGGREWLYRAPRPALWRATTDNDRGNGFPVKSAMWMGADMFATCSKIELSVDGEPVDKPLAPDNNSYGGPVQAQTITMTYTYTLPVVPATTVTVAYTVTSDGTIGVTVRYEGKEGLPELPVFGLRFVMPTPAKGFTYTGLSGETYPDRMAGGVPGEYTVEGMPVTPYLVPQDCGMHMRTERVTVTRDAVLDNARRGDRSEFSLTFAQGEDGEPFAFSCLPYTPEEIENATHPNELPPARRTVLTVCGAVRGVGGIDSWGSDVRPDYHIDAQENHEFSFRIEL
;
A
#
# COMPACT_ATOMS: atom_id res chain seq x y z
N MET A 1 9.83 14.66 -18.47
CA MET A 1 8.88 13.53 -18.55
C MET A 1 7.86 13.82 -19.63
N GLU A 2 7.52 12.84 -20.43
CA GLU A 2 6.47 12.91 -21.45
C GLU A 2 5.16 12.34 -20.91
N ILE A 3 4.05 13.03 -21.11
CA ILE A 3 2.70 12.61 -20.72
C ILE A 3 1.89 12.32 -21.97
N VAL A 4 1.29 11.14 -22.05
CA VAL A 4 0.37 10.73 -23.10
C VAL A 4 -1.01 10.50 -22.49
N PHE A 5 -1.96 11.37 -22.82
CA PHE A 5 -3.35 11.25 -22.36
C PHE A 5 -4.13 10.33 -23.28
N GLY A 6 -4.60 9.21 -22.76
CA GLY A 6 -5.50 8.28 -23.44
C GLY A 6 -6.89 8.26 -22.84
N ASP A 7 -7.82 7.58 -23.50
CA ASP A 7 -9.24 7.48 -23.12
C ASP A 7 -9.44 6.74 -21.80
N VAL A 8 -8.57 5.76 -21.54
CA VAL A 8 -8.68 4.83 -20.39
C VAL A 8 -7.55 5.03 -19.40
N VAL A 9 -6.36 5.43 -19.92
CA VAL A 9 -5.15 5.57 -19.14
C VAL A 9 -4.39 6.85 -19.50
N THR A 10 -3.61 7.37 -18.56
CA THR A 10 -2.54 8.32 -18.83
C THR A 10 -1.22 7.58 -18.71
N GLY A 11 -0.41 7.66 -19.76
CA GLY A 11 0.95 7.14 -19.81
C GLY A 11 1.97 8.22 -19.44
N LEU A 12 2.95 7.87 -18.62
CA LEU A 12 4.08 8.71 -18.27
C LEU A 12 5.35 8.01 -18.71
N HIS A 13 6.20 8.72 -19.47
CA HIS A 13 7.42 8.17 -20.03
C HIS A 13 8.61 9.05 -19.65
N GLY A 14 9.64 8.45 -19.10
CA GLY A 14 10.89 9.12 -18.74
C GLY A 14 12.08 8.19 -18.90
N ASP A 15 13.25 8.65 -18.46
CA ASP A 15 14.48 7.87 -18.52
C ASP A 15 14.39 6.70 -17.50
N GLY A 16 14.34 5.49 -18.03
CA GLY A 16 14.28 4.26 -17.23
C GLY A 16 12.91 3.91 -16.64
N PHE A 17 11.84 4.65 -16.92
CA PHE A 17 10.51 4.34 -16.41
C PHE A 17 9.38 4.57 -17.42
N GLU A 18 8.34 3.77 -17.29
CA GLU A 18 7.07 3.90 -17.97
C GLU A 18 5.95 3.58 -16.98
N TYR A 19 5.06 4.54 -16.71
CA TYR A 19 3.93 4.35 -15.79
C TYR A 19 2.60 4.50 -16.51
N LEU A 20 1.61 3.70 -16.08
CA LEU A 20 0.24 3.81 -16.56
C LEU A 20 -0.72 4.03 -15.40
N PHE A 21 -1.47 5.12 -15.47
CA PHE A 21 -2.52 5.48 -14.52
C PHE A 21 -3.88 5.32 -15.17
N SER A 22 -4.74 4.50 -14.58
CA SER A 22 -6.03 4.13 -15.16
C SER A 22 -7.19 4.89 -14.53
N TRP A 23 -8.05 5.42 -15.39
CA TRP A 23 -9.31 6.04 -15.00
C TRP A 23 -10.32 4.99 -14.52
N GLN A 24 -10.36 3.82 -15.15
CA GLN A 24 -11.28 2.73 -14.80
C GLN A 24 -10.86 1.98 -13.54
N ALA A 25 -9.57 1.65 -13.43
CA ALA A 25 -9.05 0.96 -12.25
C ALA A 25 -8.97 1.90 -11.03
N GLY A 26 -9.06 3.23 -11.26
CA GLY A 26 -8.96 4.23 -10.19
C GLY A 26 -7.60 4.18 -9.50
N GLY A 27 -6.50 4.25 -10.27
CA GLY A 27 -5.15 4.23 -9.72
C GLY A 27 -4.11 3.79 -10.75
N PRO A 28 -2.83 3.74 -10.37
CA PRO A 28 -1.78 3.24 -11.25
C PRO A 28 -1.96 1.73 -11.49
N VAL A 29 -1.79 1.30 -12.74
CA VAL A 29 -1.91 -0.11 -13.15
C VAL A 29 -0.60 -0.70 -13.63
N SER A 30 0.40 0.15 -13.90
CA SER A 30 1.75 -0.26 -14.27
C SER A 30 2.77 0.72 -13.72
N PHE A 31 3.77 0.18 -13.04
CA PHE A 31 5.03 0.83 -12.73
C PHE A 31 6.14 0.00 -13.37
N ASN A 32 6.45 0.27 -14.63
CA ASN A 32 7.52 -0.40 -15.34
C ASN A 32 8.80 0.42 -15.17
N ILE A 33 9.78 -0.18 -14.50
CA ILE A 33 11.07 0.46 -14.19
C ILE A 33 12.19 -0.42 -14.74
N GLY A 34 13.00 0.12 -15.65
CA GLY A 34 14.05 -0.65 -16.32
C GLY A 34 13.52 -1.87 -17.08
N GLY A 35 12.28 -1.80 -17.57
CA GLY A 35 11.59 -2.92 -18.20
C GLY A 35 11.11 -4.00 -17.24
N ARG A 36 10.95 -3.69 -15.93
CA ARG A 36 10.47 -4.58 -14.88
C ARG A 36 9.16 -4.06 -14.32
N GLU A 37 8.07 -4.84 -14.41
CA GLU A 37 6.77 -4.48 -13.87
C GLU A 37 6.72 -4.68 -12.35
N TRP A 38 6.27 -3.65 -11.63
CA TRP A 38 6.14 -3.67 -10.17
C TRP A 38 4.72 -3.85 -9.68
N LEU A 39 3.70 -3.60 -10.49
CA LEU A 39 2.31 -3.73 -10.09
C LEU A 39 1.66 -4.97 -10.73
N TYR A 40 1.02 -5.78 -9.91
CA TYR A 40 0.10 -6.82 -10.37
C TYR A 40 -1.32 -6.27 -10.56
N ARG A 41 -1.69 -5.28 -9.76
CA ARG A 41 -2.96 -4.54 -9.79
C ARG A 41 -2.76 -3.17 -9.16
N ALA A 42 -3.72 -2.27 -9.39
CA ALA A 42 -3.71 -0.96 -8.76
C ALA A 42 -3.64 -1.07 -7.22
N PRO A 43 -2.75 -0.31 -6.55
CA PRO A 43 -2.73 -0.22 -5.10
C PRO A 43 -4.09 0.20 -4.54
N ARG A 44 -4.41 -0.30 -3.35
CA ARG A 44 -5.68 0.00 -2.68
C ARG A 44 -5.43 0.50 -1.26
N PRO A 45 -6.27 1.40 -0.73
CA PRO A 45 -6.25 1.73 0.69
C PRO A 45 -6.24 0.46 1.55
N ALA A 46 -5.43 0.41 2.58
CA ALA A 46 -5.37 -0.71 3.51
C ALA A 46 -6.07 -0.29 4.82
N LEU A 47 -7.24 -0.86 5.05
CA LEU A 47 -8.12 -0.56 6.19
C LEU A 47 -8.41 -1.80 7.03
N TRP A 48 -7.88 -2.95 6.62
CA TRP A 48 -7.99 -4.23 7.31
C TRP A 48 -6.64 -4.92 7.40
N ARG A 49 -6.32 -5.46 8.57
CA ARG A 49 -5.28 -6.47 8.80
C ARG A 49 -5.92 -7.75 9.32
N ALA A 50 -5.29 -8.89 9.11
CA ALA A 50 -5.77 -10.14 9.67
C ALA A 50 -5.84 -10.05 11.20
N THR A 51 -6.86 -10.68 11.79
CA THR A 51 -7.07 -10.62 13.22
C THR A 51 -6.11 -11.54 13.96
N THR A 52 -5.56 -11.03 15.07
CA THR A 52 -4.74 -11.84 15.98
C THR A 52 -5.60 -12.63 16.96
N ASP A 53 -5.02 -13.62 17.65
CA ASP A 53 -5.71 -14.34 18.69
C ASP A 53 -6.21 -13.39 19.81
N ASN A 54 -5.43 -12.35 20.12
CA ASN A 54 -5.83 -11.33 21.08
C ASN A 54 -7.03 -10.51 20.60
N ASP A 55 -7.03 -10.11 19.31
CA ASP A 55 -8.18 -9.43 18.71
C ASP A 55 -9.45 -10.28 18.79
N ARG A 56 -9.34 -11.57 18.50
CA ARG A 56 -10.46 -12.52 18.61
C ARG A 56 -10.92 -12.65 20.06
N GLY A 57 -9.99 -12.68 21.00
CA GLY A 57 -10.25 -12.77 22.45
C GLY A 57 -11.03 -11.57 23.01
N ASN A 58 -10.77 -10.36 22.51
CA ASN A 58 -11.44 -9.13 22.97
C ASN A 58 -12.67 -8.73 22.13
N GLY A 59 -12.98 -9.50 21.06
CA GLY A 59 -14.13 -9.26 20.19
C GLY A 59 -13.92 -8.15 19.15
N PHE A 60 -12.68 -7.70 18.93
CA PHE A 60 -12.35 -6.70 17.93
C PHE A 60 -12.83 -7.03 16.51
N PRO A 61 -12.73 -8.30 16.00
CA PRO A 61 -13.20 -8.64 14.66
C PRO A 61 -14.67 -8.32 14.43
N VAL A 62 -15.50 -8.44 15.47
CA VAL A 62 -16.94 -8.13 15.41
C VAL A 62 -17.17 -6.61 15.47
N LYS A 63 -16.45 -5.92 16.36
CA LYS A 63 -16.58 -4.46 16.55
C LYS A 63 -16.17 -3.70 15.29
N SER A 64 -15.13 -4.16 14.59
CA SER A 64 -14.53 -3.50 13.43
C SER A 64 -14.75 -4.23 12.10
N ALA A 65 -15.67 -5.22 12.05
CA ALA A 65 -15.98 -6.03 10.88
C ALA A 65 -16.31 -5.22 9.62
N MET A 66 -16.80 -4.01 9.79
CA MET A 66 -17.14 -3.09 8.70
C MET A 66 -15.96 -2.76 7.79
N TRP A 67 -14.72 -2.84 8.30
CA TRP A 67 -13.52 -2.56 7.53
C TRP A 67 -13.05 -3.76 6.70
N MET A 68 -13.50 -4.97 7.02
CA MET A 68 -13.14 -6.18 6.28
C MET A 68 -13.67 -6.09 4.84
N GLY A 69 -12.77 -6.05 3.87
CA GLY A 69 -13.12 -5.90 2.45
C GLY A 69 -13.54 -4.49 2.02
N ALA A 70 -13.48 -3.48 2.91
CA ALA A 70 -13.84 -2.11 2.56
C ALA A 70 -13.00 -1.56 1.40
N ASP A 71 -11.73 -1.94 1.30
CA ASP A 71 -10.84 -1.61 0.18
C ASP A 71 -11.21 -2.31 -1.13
N MET A 72 -11.64 -3.58 -1.06
CA MET A 72 -12.01 -4.37 -2.23
C MET A 72 -13.26 -3.83 -2.93
N PHE A 73 -14.20 -3.32 -2.15
CA PHE A 73 -15.48 -2.79 -2.65
C PHE A 73 -15.52 -1.26 -2.69
N ALA A 74 -14.41 -0.59 -2.42
CA ALA A 74 -14.30 0.85 -2.57
C ALA A 74 -14.48 1.28 -4.03
N THR A 75 -15.24 2.34 -4.25
CA THR A 75 -15.49 2.89 -5.58
C THR A 75 -14.69 4.17 -5.76
N CYS A 76 -13.88 4.26 -6.82
CA CYS A 76 -13.25 5.53 -7.20
C CYS A 76 -14.32 6.50 -7.69
N SER A 77 -14.68 7.46 -6.85
CA SER A 77 -15.77 8.41 -7.09
C SER A 77 -15.32 9.71 -7.72
N LYS A 78 -14.03 10.06 -7.60
CA LYS A 78 -13.47 11.31 -8.16
C LYS A 78 -12.02 11.08 -8.57
N ILE A 79 -11.62 11.72 -9.67
CA ILE A 79 -10.23 11.76 -10.17
C ILE A 79 -9.92 13.22 -10.53
N GLU A 80 -8.81 13.72 -10.01
CA GLU A 80 -8.32 15.07 -10.27
C GLU A 80 -6.88 15.00 -10.81
N LEU A 81 -6.56 15.90 -11.73
CA LEU A 81 -5.24 16.03 -12.34
C LEU A 81 -4.70 17.42 -12.20
N SER A 82 -3.38 17.52 -12.02
CA SER A 82 -2.64 18.77 -12.27
C SER A 82 -1.31 18.45 -12.94
N VAL A 83 -0.89 19.34 -13.85
CA VAL A 83 0.40 19.26 -14.56
C VAL A 83 1.17 20.52 -14.23
N ASP A 84 2.40 20.38 -13.73
CA ASP A 84 3.26 21.48 -13.28
C ASP A 84 2.53 22.44 -12.31
N GLY A 85 1.66 21.89 -11.45
CA GLY A 85 0.87 22.61 -10.46
C GLY A 85 -0.46 23.19 -10.98
N GLU A 86 -0.69 23.20 -12.29
CA GLU A 86 -1.92 23.72 -12.87
C GLU A 86 -2.97 22.63 -13.03
N PRO A 87 -4.21 22.81 -12.56
CA PRO A 87 -5.29 21.85 -12.75
C PRO A 87 -5.56 21.59 -14.23
N VAL A 88 -5.79 20.33 -14.57
CA VAL A 88 -6.13 19.89 -15.94
C VAL A 88 -7.40 19.07 -15.88
N ASP A 89 -8.33 19.35 -16.78
CA ASP A 89 -9.52 18.52 -16.95
C ASP A 89 -9.13 17.11 -17.38
N LYS A 90 -9.80 16.11 -16.84
CA LYS A 90 -9.59 14.72 -17.26
C LYS A 90 -9.80 14.63 -18.77
N PRO A 91 -8.79 14.22 -19.55
CA PRO A 91 -8.92 14.16 -20.99
C PRO A 91 -9.98 13.12 -21.39
N LEU A 92 -10.90 13.55 -22.26
CA LEU A 92 -11.81 12.65 -22.97
C LEU A 92 -11.12 12.19 -24.26
N ALA A 93 -11.64 11.13 -24.86
CA ALA A 93 -11.21 10.70 -26.19
C ALA A 93 -11.16 11.89 -27.14
N PRO A 94 -10.05 12.11 -27.85
CA PRO A 94 -9.96 13.21 -28.80
C PRO A 94 -11.03 13.05 -29.86
N ASP A 95 -11.72 14.16 -30.17
CA ASP A 95 -12.69 14.19 -31.26
C ASP A 95 -12.09 13.64 -32.55
N ASN A 96 -12.78 12.71 -33.19
CA ASN A 96 -12.33 12.04 -34.42
C ASN A 96 -10.98 11.34 -34.34
N ASN A 97 -10.59 10.82 -33.17
CA ASN A 97 -9.28 10.20 -32.96
C ASN A 97 -8.10 11.15 -33.25
N SER A 98 -8.29 12.45 -33.18
CA SER A 98 -7.18 13.38 -33.32
C SER A 98 -6.35 13.37 -32.04
N TYR A 99 -5.05 13.09 -32.17
CA TYR A 99 -4.09 13.06 -31.07
C TYR A 99 -3.24 14.35 -31.13
N GLY A 100 -3.27 15.11 -30.06
CA GLY A 100 -2.54 16.39 -29.98
C GLY A 100 -1.03 16.29 -29.77
N GLY A 101 -0.50 15.07 -29.66
CA GLY A 101 0.91 14.81 -29.32
C GLY A 101 1.14 14.73 -27.80
N PRO A 102 2.32 14.25 -27.37
CA PRO A 102 2.67 14.16 -25.95
C PRO A 102 2.87 15.55 -25.34
N VAL A 103 2.55 15.66 -24.06
CA VAL A 103 2.82 16.87 -23.25
C VAL A 103 4.12 16.66 -22.48
N GLN A 104 5.01 17.64 -22.52
CA GLN A 104 6.23 17.64 -21.70
C GLN A 104 5.96 18.33 -20.37
N ALA A 105 6.33 17.70 -19.26
CA ALA A 105 6.11 18.23 -17.91
C ALA A 105 7.25 17.88 -16.95
N GLN A 106 7.40 18.68 -15.89
CA GLN A 106 8.28 18.37 -14.77
C GLN A 106 7.57 17.51 -13.74
N THR A 107 6.29 17.79 -13.51
CA THR A 107 5.48 17.07 -12.52
C THR A 107 4.07 16.81 -13.04
N ILE A 108 3.48 15.70 -12.59
CA ILE A 108 2.05 15.44 -12.72
C ILE A 108 1.53 14.87 -11.41
N THR A 109 0.40 15.40 -10.92
CA THR A 109 -0.30 14.83 -9.77
C THR A 109 -1.64 14.28 -10.20
N MET A 110 -1.89 13.02 -9.85
CA MET A 110 -3.18 12.35 -10.05
C MET A 110 -3.74 11.95 -8.70
N THR A 111 -4.92 12.48 -8.39
CA THR A 111 -5.60 12.26 -7.11
C THR A 111 -6.85 11.44 -7.32
N TYR A 112 -6.94 10.31 -6.62
CA TYR A 112 -8.06 9.38 -6.65
C TYR A 112 -8.79 9.41 -5.32
N THR A 113 -10.08 9.70 -5.33
CA THR A 113 -10.94 9.64 -4.14
C THR A 113 -11.78 8.36 -4.19
N TYR A 114 -11.65 7.53 -3.19
CA TYR A 114 -12.39 6.28 -3.03
C TYR A 114 -13.49 6.47 -1.99
N THR A 115 -14.73 6.23 -2.36
CA THR A 115 -15.84 6.11 -1.42
C THR A 115 -15.87 4.69 -0.88
N LEU A 116 -15.84 4.56 0.44
CA LEU A 116 -15.82 3.28 1.15
C LEU A 116 -17.25 2.76 1.36
N PRO A 117 -17.48 1.44 1.25
CA PRO A 117 -18.80 0.82 1.46
C PRO A 117 -19.11 0.62 2.95
N VAL A 118 -18.98 1.66 3.75
CA VAL A 118 -19.18 1.67 5.20
C VAL A 118 -20.32 2.60 5.59
N VAL A 119 -20.85 2.47 6.80
CA VAL A 119 -21.94 3.30 7.29
C VAL A 119 -21.57 3.87 8.67
N PRO A 120 -21.53 5.19 8.80
CA PRO A 120 -21.70 6.22 7.78
C PRO A 120 -20.61 6.16 6.68
N ALA A 121 -20.94 6.59 5.48
CA ALA A 121 -20.00 6.59 4.36
C ALA A 121 -18.86 7.59 4.60
N THR A 122 -17.64 7.17 4.25
CA THR A 122 -16.45 8.02 4.28
C THR A 122 -15.56 7.78 3.07
N THR A 123 -14.48 8.53 2.95
CA THR A 123 -13.58 8.50 1.80
C THR A 123 -12.12 8.30 2.21
N VAL A 124 -11.37 7.69 1.27
CA VAL A 124 -9.90 7.73 1.27
C VAL A 124 -9.47 8.37 -0.04
N THR A 125 -8.57 9.34 0.06
CA THR A 125 -7.96 9.99 -1.10
C THR A 125 -6.49 9.57 -1.20
N VAL A 126 -6.05 9.18 -2.40
CA VAL A 126 -4.66 8.85 -2.69
C VAL A 126 -4.18 9.75 -3.83
N ALA A 127 -3.19 10.58 -3.55
CA ALA A 127 -2.52 11.42 -4.53
C ALA A 127 -1.15 10.83 -4.88
N TYR A 128 -0.88 10.73 -6.18
CA TYR A 128 0.39 10.32 -6.76
C TYR A 128 0.99 11.50 -7.50
N THR A 129 2.11 12.03 -7.02
CA THR A 129 2.88 13.08 -7.68
C THR A 129 4.12 12.49 -8.31
N VAL A 130 4.15 12.41 -9.62
CA VAL A 130 5.29 11.87 -10.38
C VAL A 130 6.15 13.02 -10.87
N THR A 131 7.44 12.96 -10.58
CA THR A 131 8.45 13.93 -11.05
C THR A 131 9.19 13.41 -12.28
N SER A 132 9.83 14.30 -13.01
CA SER A 132 10.48 13.97 -14.29
C SER A 132 11.65 12.99 -14.18
N ASP A 133 12.16 12.73 -12.98
CA ASP A 133 13.16 11.68 -12.67
C ASP A 133 12.54 10.31 -12.36
N GLY A 134 11.21 10.20 -12.40
CA GLY A 134 10.47 8.96 -12.13
C GLY A 134 10.11 8.74 -10.67
N THR A 135 10.55 9.58 -9.74
CA THR A 135 10.13 9.49 -8.32
C THR A 135 8.63 9.74 -8.20
N ILE A 136 7.97 8.96 -7.35
CA ILE A 136 6.53 9.07 -7.08
C ILE A 136 6.32 9.46 -5.63
N GLY A 137 5.91 10.69 -5.36
CA GLY A 137 5.36 11.09 -4.06
C GLY A 137 3.94 10.55 -3.90
N VAL A 138 3.66 9.94 -2.76
CA VAL A 138 2.33 9.37 -2.45
C VAL A 138 1.82 9.99 -1.16
N THR A 139 0.62 10.57 -1.20
CA THR A 139 -0.09 11.06 -0.01
C THR A 139 -1.42 10.34 0.11
N VAL A 140 -1.68 9.78 1.27
CA VAL A 140 -2.92 9.05 1.58
C VAL A 140 -3.66 9.78 2.70
N ARG A 141 -4.93 10.12 2.45
CA ARG A 141 -5.80 10.82 3.41
C ARG A 141 -7.08 10.02 3.65
N TYR A 142 -7.42 9.83 4.90
CA TYR A 142 -8.69 9.27 5.34
C TYR A 142 -9.53 10.36 5.97
N GLU A 143 -10.79 10.46 5.58
CA GLU A 143 -11.77 11.39 6.18
C GLU A 143 -12.45 10.71 7.37
N GLY A 144 -12.23 11.24 8.57
CA GLY A 144 -12.88 10.75 9.79
C GLY A 144 -14.39 10.98 9.78
N LYS A 145 -15.15 10.05 10.39
CA LYS A 145 -16.60 10.15 10.44
C LYS A 145 -17.15 9.65 11.77
N GLU A 146 -17.91 10.48 12.44
CA GLU A 146 -18.58 10.10 13.70
C GLU A 146 -19.44 8.84 13.52
N GLY A 147 -19.32 7.90 14.47
CA GLY A 147 -20.05 6.64 14.47
C GLY A 147 -19.33 5.48 13.76
N LEU A 148 -18.18 5.70 13.12
CA LEU A 148 -17.37 4.61 12.59
C LEU A 148 -16.58 3.90 13.71
N PRO A 149 -16.46 2.57 13.67
CA PRO A 149 -15.64 1.83 14.62
C PRO A 149 -14.15 2.06 14.34
N GLU A 150 -13.31 1.85 15.35
CA GLU A 150 -11.85 1.99 15.22
C GLU A 150 -11.27 1.22 14.02
N LEU A 151 -10.21 1.79 13.41
CA LEU A 151 -9.50 1.18 12.29
C LEU A 151 -8.49 0.13 12.79
N PRO A 152 -8.41 -1.04 12.12
CA PRO A 152 -7.32 -2.00 12.36
C PRO A 152 -5.96 -1.50 11.88
N VAL A 153 -5.97 -0.80 10.76
CA VAL A 153 -4.79 -0.26 10.09
C VAL A 153 -5.23 0.89 9.17
N PHE A 154 -4.33 1.82 8.93
CA PHE A 154 -4.49 2.84 7.89
C PHE A 154 -3.23 2.89 7.03
N GLY A 155 -3.35 2.54 5.75
CA GLY A 155 -2.21 2.44 4.84
C GLY A 155 -2.60 2.34 3.37
N LEU A 156 -1.61 1.99 2.55
CA LEU A 156 -1.75 1.69 1.13
C LEU A 156 -1.08 0.35 0.80
N ARG A 157 -1.80 -0.55 0.13
CA ARG A 157 -1.34 -1.91 -0.17
C ARG A 157 -0.99 -2.05 -1.65
N PHE A 158 0.21 -2.55 -1.90
CA PHE A 158 0.75 -2.91 -3.20
C PHE A 158 0.81 -4.42 -3.34
N VAL A 159 0.40 -4.93 -4.50
CA VAL A 159 0.57 -6.34 -4.85
C VAL A 159 1.52 -6.40 -6.05
N MET A 160 2.68 -7.01 -5.85
CA MET A 160 3.70 -7.15 -6.89
C MET A 160 3.57 -8.51 -7.60
N PRO A 161 3.97 -8.61 -8.89
CA PRO A 161 3.68 -9.78 -9.72
C PRO A 161 4.33 -11.09 -9.26
N THR A 162 5.49 -11.02 -8.60
CA THR A 162 6.27 -12.21 -8.18
C THR A 162 6.75 -12.07 -6.74
N PRO A 163 7.13 -13.17 -6.09
CA PRO A 163 7.69 -13.14 -4.74
C PRO A 163 8.98 -12.32 -4.66
N ALA A 164 9.14 -11.58 -3.57
CA ALA A 164 10.41 -10.94 -3.23
C ALA A 164 11.44 -11.99 -2.79
N LYS A 165 12.70 -11.75 -3.15
CA LYS A 165 13.85 -12.45 -2.58
C LYS A 165 14.12 -12.02 -1.14
N GLY A 166 13.71 -10.82 -0.80
CA GLY A 166 13.87 -10.21 0.49
C GLY A 166 13.70 -8.69 0.42
N PHE A 167 14.01 -8.06 1.51
CA PHE A 167 14.01 -6.62 1.62
C PHE A 167 15.06 -6.14 2.62
N THR A 168 15.56 -4.91 2.41
CA THR A 168 16.35 -4.17 3.40
C THR A 168 15.54 -2.98 3.89
N TYR A 169 15.67 -2.63 5.16
CA TYR A 169 14.97 -1.47 5.70
C TYR A 169 15.78 -0.76 6.78
N THR A 170 15.55 0.53 6.91
CA THR A 170 16.03 1.36 8.03
C THR A 170 14.82 1.63 8.92
N GLY A 171 14.88 1.21 10.19
CA GLY A 171 13.76 1.31 11.13
C GLY A 171 14.07 0.58 12.44
N LEU A 172 13.03 0.16 13.16
CA LEU A 172 13.20 -0.64 14.38
C LEU A 172 13.46 -2.12 14.04
N SER A 173 14.31 -2.76 14.84
CA SER A 173 14.69 -4.16 14.64
C SER A 173 13.51 -5.14 14.70
N GLY A 174 13.48 -6.08 13.76
CA GLY A 174 12.55 -7.22 13.74
C GLY A 174 11.09 -6.85 13.47
N GLU A 175 10.24 -7.85 13.59
CA GLU A 175 8.79 -7.70 13.57
C GLU A 175 8.32 -7.08 14.88
N THR A 176 7.54 -5.99 14.81
CA THR A 176 6.98 -5.35 16.01
C THR A 176 5.70 -4.60 15.68
N TYR A 177 4.96 -4.19 16.72
CA TYR A 177 3.71 -3.45 16.65
C TYR A 177 3.75 -2.25 17.58
N PRO A 178 2.86 -1.26 17.47
CA PRO A 178 2.92 -0.03 18.26
C PRO A 178 3.03 -0.27 19.77
N ASP A 179 2.37 -1.27 20.28
CA ASP A 179 2.38 -1.66 21.72
C ASP A 179 3.50 -2.66 22.07
N ARG A 180 4.41 -2.98 21.12
CA ARG A 180 5.52 -3.93 21.28
C ARG A 180 6.90 -3.34 20.94
N MET A 181 7.00 -2.04 20.72
CA MET A 181 8.23 -1.37 20.24
C MET A 181 9.30 -1.16 21.30
N ALA A 182 9.03 -1.38 22.58
CA ALA A 182 9.93 -0.99 23.67
C ALA A 182 11.34 -1.63 23.60
N GLY A 183 11.48 -2.80 22.97
CA GLY A 183 12.78 -3.47 22.76
C GLY A 183 13.39 -3.23 21.38
N GLY A 184 12.72 -2.44 20.52
CA GLY A 184 13.19 -2.19 19.17
C GLY A 184 14.46 -1.34 19.15
N VAL A 185 15.44 -1.74 18.35
CA VAL A 185 16.70 -1.02 18.14
C VAL A 185 16.68 -0.38 16.76
N PRO A 186 16.86 0.96 16.64
CA PRO A 186 16.99 1.61 15.34
C PRO A 186 18.23 1.11 14.59
N GLY A 187 18.11 0.86 13.29
CA GLY A 187 19.23 0.39 12.47
C GLY A 187 18.80 0.04 11.05
N GLU A 188 19.74 -0.47 10.27
CA GLU A 188 19.51 -1.05 8.96
C GLU A 188 19.51 -2.58 9.06
N TYR A 189 18.49 -3.20 8.50
CA TYR A 189 18.26 -4.64 8.60
C TYR A 189 17.95 -5.24 7.24
N THR A 190 18.48 -6.43 7.00
CA THR A 190 18.21 -7.25 5.82
C THR A 190 17.39 -8.47 6.21
N VAL A 191 16.30 -8.71 5.50
CA VAL A 191 15.42 -9.87 5.70
C VAL A 191 15.38 -10.68 4.41
N GLU A 192 15.74 -11.97 4.51
CA GLU A 192 15.66 -12.90 3.38
C GLU A 192 14.23 -13.41 3.18
N GLY A 193 13.77 -13.42 1.95
CA GLY A 193 12.41 -13.83 1.59
C GLY A 193 11.34 -12.93 2.16
N MET A 194 10.22 -13.54 2.47
CA MET A 194 9.04 -12.89 3.09
C MET A 194 8.60 -13.81 4.25
N PRO A 195 9.24 -13.70 5.41
CA PRO A 195 8.93 -14.58 6.53
C PRO A 195 7.50 -14.36 7.03
N VAL A 196 6.81 -15.47 7.29
CA VAL A 196 5.50 -15.49 7.91
C VAL A 196 5.66 -16.14 9.26
N THR A 197 5.32 -15.44 10.33
CA THR A 197 5.45 -15.98 11.69
C THR A 197 4.54 -17.18 11.86
N PRO A 198 5.06 -18.34 12.31
CA PRO A 198 4.38 -19.62 12.28
C PRO A 198 3.36 -19.75 13.44
N TYR A 199 2.29 -19.01 13.39
CA TYR A 199 1.17 -19.16 14.33
C TYR A 199 0.35 -20.42 14.01
N LEU A 200 -0.26 -21.02 15.02
CA LEU A 200 -1.11 -22.20 14.87
C LEU A 200 -2.33 -21.90 13.99
N VAL A 201 -2.97 -20.78 14.24
CA VAL A 201 -3.96 -20.17 13.35
C VAL A 201 -3.31 -18.98 12.68
N PRO A 202 -3.26 -18.91 11.35
CA PRO A 202 -2.72 -17.76 10.65
C PRO A 202 -3.36 -16.44 11.14
N GLN A 203 -2.51 -15.45 11.36
CA GLN A 203 -2.92 -14.14 11.88
C GLN A 203 -1.95 -13.07 11.38
N ASP A 204 -2.25 -11.80 11.65
CA ASP A 204 -1.39 -10.69 11.25
C ASP A 204 0.01 -10.84 11.81
N CYS A 205 1.00 -10.55 10.97
CA CYS A 205 2.42 -10.67 11.29
C CYS A 205 3.27 -9.81 10.34
N GLY A 206 4.57 -9.76 10.58
CA GLY A 206 5.55 -9.14 9.68
C GLY A 206 5.51 -7.62 9.65
N MET A 207 4.92 -6.94 10.64
CA MET A 207 4.92 -5.48 10.72
C MET A 207 6.27 -4.95 11.20
N HIS A 208 6.81 -3.94 10.51
CA HIS A 208 8.03 -3.22 10.86
C HIS A 208 7.68 -1.75 11.13
N MET A 209 8.09 -1.24 12.28
CA MET A 209 7.71 0.07 12.78
C MET A 209 8.82 1.11 12.64
N ARG A 210 8.42 2.40 12.58
CA ARG A 210 9.32 3.56 12.46
C ARG A 210 10.32 3.41 11.32
N THR A 211 9.81 3.01 10.16
CA THR A 211 10.61 2.78 8.97
C THR A 211 10.81 4.08 8.21
N GLU A 212 12.07 4.39 7.93
CA GLU A 212 12.47 5.54 7.10
C GLU A 212 12.51 5.17 5.63
N ARG A 213 12.92 3.93 5.35
CA ARG A 213 12.93 3.36 4.00
C ARG A 213 12.90 1.84 4.01
N VAL A 214 12.28 1.26 3.00
CA VAL A 214 12.35 -0.17 2.70
C VAL A 214 12.62 -0.37 1.22
N THR A 215 13.58 -1.22 0.89
CA THR A 215 13.95 -1.60 -0.48
C THR A 215 13.58 -3.08 -0.68
N VAL A 216 12.61 -3.33 -1.55
CA VAL A 216 12.16 -4.68 -1.90
C VAL A 216 12.96 -5.17 -3.09
N THR A 217 13.56 -6.36 -3.00
CA THR A 217 14.34 -7.00 -4.06
C THR A 217 13.59 -8.20 -4.64
N ARG A 218 13.50 -8.26 -5.97
CA ARG A 218 12.92 -9.36 -6.74
C ARG A 218 13.92 -9.84 -7.80
N ASP A 219 13.71 -11.09 -8.31
CA ASP A 219 14.56 -11.68 -9.36
C ASP A 219 13.75 -12.37 -10.46
N ALA A 220 12.45 -12.18 -10.47
CA ALA A 220 11.56 -12.81 -11.44
C ALA A 220 10.50 -11.83 -11.94
N VAL A 221 10.10 -12.00 -13.20
CA VAL A 221 9.03 -11.25 -13.86
C VAL A 221 8.01 -12.22 -14.45
N LEU A 222 6.78 -11.74 -14.73
CA LEU A 222 5.76 -12.50 -15.45
C LEU A 222 5.83 -12.33 -16.99
N ASP A 223 6.93 -11.80 -17.48
CA ASP A 223 7.18 -11.65 -18.93
C ASP A 223 7.76 -12.94 -19.51
N ASN A 224 7.06 -13.53 -20.47
CA ASN A 224 7.51 -14.75 -21.16
C ASN A 224 8.81 -14.56 -21.93
N ALA A 225 9.07 -13.36 -22.46
CA ALA A 225 10.32 -13.04 -23.17
C ALA A 225 11.53 -13.03 -22.23
N ARG A 226 11.31 -12.82 -20.95
CA ARG A 226 12.33 -12.75 -19.89
C ARG A 226 12.25 -13.88 -18.88
N ARG A 227 11.53 -14.96 -19.17
CA ARG A 227 11.27 -16.07 -18.22
C ARG A 227 12.53 -16.68 -17.62
N GLY A 228 13.66 -16.66 -18.30
CA GLY A 228 14.94 -17.18 -17.84
C GLY A 228 15.83 -16.16 -17.12
N ASP A 229 15.47 -14.89 -17.12
CA ASP A 229 16.21 -13.82 -16.47
C ASP A 229 15.97 -13.87 -14.97
N ARG A 230 17.06 -13.99 -14.21
CA ARG A 230 17.09 -14.03 -12.73
C ARG A 230 17.96 -12.91 -12.16
N SER A 231 18.23 -11.86 -12.95
CA SER A 231 18.90 -10.69 -12.44
C SER A 231 18.04 -10.00 -11.39
N GLU A 232 18.66 -9.61 -10.30
CA GLU A 232 17.99 -8.91 -9.22
C GLU A 232 17.65 -7.47 -9.63
N PHE A 233 16.50 -6.99 -9.16
CA PHE A 233 16.05 -5.61 -9.32
C PHE A 233 15.29 -5.20 -8.08
N SER A 234 15.39 -3.93 -7.72
CA SER A 234 14.87 -3.43 -6.46
C SER A 234 14.04 -2.17 -6.65
N LEU A 235 13.13 -1.92 -5.72
CA LEU A 235 12.33 -0.71 -5.63
C LEU A 235 12.30 -0.24 -4.19
N THR A 236 12.52 1.06 -3.99
CA THR A 236 12.60 1.66 -2.67
C THR A 236 11.34 2.45 -2.35
N PHE A 237 10.81 2.26 -1.15
CA PHE A 237 9.79 3.08 -0.52
C PHE A 237 10.46 3.83 0.64
N ALA A 238 10.43 5.15 0.61
CA ALA A 238 11.08 6.02 1.59
C ALA A 238 10.06 6.96 2.24
N GLN A 239 10.36 7.46 3.43
CA GLN A 239 9.55 8.48 4.10
C GLN A 239 9.28 9.67 3.18
N GLY A 240 8.15 10.34 3.38
CA GLY A 240 7.75 11.53 2.63
C GLY A 240 8.67 12.72 2.87
N GLU A 241 8.33 13.85 2.27
CA GLU A 241 9.08 15.11 2.45
C GLU A 241 8.95 15.67 3.88
N ASP A 242 7.89 15.27 4.60
CA ASP A 242 7.67 15.58 6.01
C ASP A 242 8.69 14.92 6.95
N GLY A 243 9.41 13.90 6.46
CA GLY A 243 10.40 13.14 7.23
C GLY A 243 9.78 12.21 8.28
N GLU A 244 8.46 12.03 8.27
CA GLU A 244 7.80 11.15 9.23
C GLU A 244 7.98 9.67 8.83
N PRO A 245 8.38 8.81 9.76
CA PRO A 245 8.53 7.39 9.49
C PRO A 245 7.17 6.71 9.36
N PHE A 246 7.09 5.72 8.50
CA PHE A 246 5.92 4.87 8.32
C PHE A 246 6.11 3.49 8.98
N ALA A 247 5.07 2.67 8.96
CA ALA A 247 5.19 1.24 9.22
C ALA A 247 4.97 0.46 7.91
N PHE A 248 5.50 -0.76 7.82
CA PHE A 248 5.24 -1.61 6.66
C PHE A 248 5.20 -3.08 7.03
N SER A 249 4.52 -3.87 6.19
CA SER A 249 4.66 -5.32 6.12
C SER A 249 4.96 -5.77 4.70
N CYS A 250 5.79 -6.79 4.55
CA CYS A 250 6.14 -7.39 3.25
C CYS A 250 5.95 -8.90 3.34
N LEU A 251 4.78 -9.38 2.88
CA LEU A 251 4.30 -10.75 3.05
C LEU A 251 3.96 -11.38 1.70
N PRO A 252 3.89 -12.73 1.61
CA PRO A 252 3.41 -13.41 0.41
C PRO A 252 1.87 -13.46 0.31
N TYR A 253 1.15 -12.97 1.31
CA TYR A 253 -0.31 -13.09 1.45
C TYR A 253 -0.97 -11.75 1.68
N THR A 254 -2.19 -11.60 1.20
CA THR A 254 -3.09 -10.51 1.61
C THR A 254 -3.68 -10.80 2.99
N PRO A 255 -4.15 -9.76 3.72
CA PRO A 255 -4.84 -9.97 4.99
C PRO A 255 -6.04 -10.90 4.88
N GLU A 256 -6.77 -10.87 3.77
CA GLU A 256 -7.93 -11.72 3.52
C GLU A 256 -7.52 -13.20 3.34
N GLU A 257 -6.39 -13.47 2.69
CA GLU A 257 -5.84 -14.83 2.58
C GLU A 257 -5.43 -15.36 3.95
N ILE A 258 -4.84 -14.52 4.81
CA ILE A 258 -4.48 -14.89 6.18
C ILE A 258 -5.74 -15.08 7.04
N GLU A 259 -6.69 -14.14 6.99
CA GLU A 259 -7.94 -14.17 7.80
C GLU A 259 -8.79 -15.40 7.50
N ASN A 260 -8.84 -15.83 6.25
CA ASN A 260 -9.64 -16.96 5.82
C ASN A 260 -9.01 -18.33 6.13
N ALA A 261 -7.71 -18.38 6.47
CA ALA A 261 -7.03 -19.62 6.80
C ALA A 261 -7.20 -19.94 8.30
N THR A 262 -7.74 -21.10 8.62
CA THR A 262 -7.83 -21.62 10.00
C THR A 262 -6.61 -22.47 10.37
N HIS A 263 -5.84 -22.90 9.35
CA HIS A 263 -4.60 -23.68 9.53
C HIS A 263 -3.54 -23.20 8.52
N PRO A 264 -2.24 -23.30 8.84
CA PRO A 264 -1.16 -22.86 7.93
C PRO A 264 -1.17 -23.52 6.54
N ASN A 265 -1.64 -24.77 6.44
CA ASN A 265 -1.74 -25.50 5.17
C ASN A 265 -2.90 -25.05 4.26
N GLU A 266 -3.77 -24.19 4.74
CA GLU A 266 -4.85 -23.57 3.96
C GLU A 266 -4.39 -22.27 3.26
N LEU A 267 -3.24 -21.73 3.66
CA LEU A 267 -2.64 -20.59 2.97
C LEU A 267 -2.28 -20.98 1.53
N PRO A 268 -2.54 -20.10 0.55
CA PRO A 268 -2.20 -20.39 -0.85
C PRO A 268 -0.67 -20.47 -1.04
N PRO A 269 -0.18 -21.07 -2.14
CA PRO A 269 1.25 -20.97 -2.47
C PRO A 269 1.70 -19.52 -2.60
N ALA A 270 2.85 -19.18 -2.02
CA ALA A 270 3.46 -17.87 -2.14
C ALA A 270 3.80 -17.55 -3.61
N ARG A 271 3.04 -16.65 -4.22
CA ARG A 271 3.17 -16.32 -5.67
C ARG A 271 3.46 -14.85 -5.93
N ARG A 272 3.30 -14.02 -4.93
CA ARG A 272 3.34 -12.56 -5.02
C ARG A 272 4.04 -11.97 -3.83
N THR A 273 4.34 -10.69 -3.93
CA THR A 273 4.71 -9.86 -2.80
C THR A 273 3.56 -8.92 -2.50
N VAL A 274 3.12 -8.89 -1.27
CA VAL A 274 2.14 -7.95 -0.73
C VAL A 274 2.88 -7.02 0.21
N LEU A 275 3.13 -5.80 -0.26
CA LEU A 275 3.72 -4.73 0.54
C LEU A 275 2.61 -3.80 0.99
N THR A 276 2.45 -3.62 2.30
CA THR A 276 1.56 -2.62 2.86
C THR A 276 2.38 -1.54 3.55
N VAL A 277 2.26 -0.29 3.09
CA VAL A 277 2.86 0.89 3.72
C VAL A 277 1.78 1.56 4.57
N CYS A 278 2.04 1.75 5.85
CA CYS A 278 1.04 2.17 6.84
C CYS A 278 1.43 3.48 7.52
N GLY A 279 0.51 4.43 7.57
CA GLY A 279 0.61 5.62 8.40
C GLY A 279 0.21 5.35 9.85
N ALA A 280 -0.70 4.38 10.07
CA ALA A 280 -1.10 3.96 11.41
C ALA A 280 -1.39 2.46 11.46
N VAL A 281 -1.04 1.84 12.59
CA VAL A 281 -1.28 0.43 12.89
C VAL A 281 -1.85 0.32 14.30
N ARG A 282 -2.95 -0.40 14.46
CA ARG A 282 -3.50 -0.70 15.78
C ARG A 282 -2.59 -1.67 16.53
N GLY A 283 -2.44 -1.47 17.83
CA GLY A 283 -1.75 -2.42 18.69
C GLY A 283 -2.37 -3.83 18.65
N VAL A 284 -1.62 -4.83 19.06
CA VAL A 284 -2.02 -6.25 19.02
C VAL A 284 -2.39 -6.82 20.40
N GLY A 285 -2.29 -6.05 21.48
CA GLY A 285 -2.75 -6.43 22.81
C GLY A 285 -1.96 -7.59 23.45
N GLY A 286 -2.65 -8.49 24.15
CA GLY A 286 -2.01 -9.60 24.85
C GLY A 286 -1.36 -9.19 26.17
N ILE A 287 -1.92 -8.19 26.85
CA ILE A 287 -1.47 -7.77 28.20
C ILE A 287 -1.88 -8.76 29.28
N ASP A 288 -2.89 -9.57 29.02
CA ASP A 288 -3.33 -10.68 29.87
C ASP A 288 -3.94 -11.82 29.05
N SER A 289 -4.37 -12.88 29.70
CA SER A 289 -5.03 -14.06 29.09
C SER A 289 -6.56 -13.99 29.12
N TRP A 290 -7.14 -12.86 29.50
CA TRP A 290 -8.57 -12.69 29.73
C TRP A 290 -9.29 -11.92 28.64
N GLY A 291 -8.56 -11.56 27.56
CA GLY A 291 -9.13 -10.81 26.43
C GLY A 291 -9.16 -9.29 26.68
N SER A 292 -8.26 -8.75 27.51
CA SER A 292 -8.12 -7.30 27.63
C SER A 292 -7.74 -6.68 26.29
N ASP A 293 -8.36 -5.57 25.99
CA ASP A 293 -8.08 -4.79 24.80
C ASP A 293 -6.71 -4.10 24.87
N VAL A 294 -6.22 -3.56 23.76
CA VAL A 294 -5.04 -2.71 23.73
C VAL A 294 -5.27 -1.45 24.56
N ARG A 295 -4.18 -0.82 25.02
CA ARG A 295 -4.29 0.45 25.72
C ARG A 295 -4.81 1.54 24.79
N PRO A 296 -5.50 2.58 25.31
CA PRO A 296 -6.09 3.65 24.50
C PRO A 296 -5.15 4.28 23.47
N ASP A 297 -3.88 4.47 23.82
CA ASP A 297 -2.87 5.07 22.94
C ASP A 297 -2.55 4.27 21.67
N TYR A 298 -3.00 3.02 21.58
CA TYR A 298 -2.74 2.11 20.47
C TYR A 298 -3.98 1.80 19.63
N HIS A 299 -5.08 2.49 19.87
CA HIS A 299 -6.25 2.51 19.01
C HIS A 299 -6.05 3.50 17.86
N ILE A 300 -6.74 3.28 16.74
CA ILE A 300 -6.82 4.22 15.62
C ILE A 300 -8.26 4.72 15.55
N ASP A 301 -8.50 5.96 15.95
CA ASP A 301 -9.84 6.55 15.94
C ASP A 301 -10.27 6.84 14.50
N ALA A 302 -11.28 6.12 14.02
CA ALA A 302 -11.86 6.31 12.68
C ALA A 302 -12.76 7.55 12.57
N GLN A 303 -13.00 8.25 13.67
CA GLN A 303 -13.77 9.50 13.66
C GLN A 303 -12.88 10.72 13.39
N GLU A 304 -11.55 10.55 13.48
CA GLU A 304 -10.56 11.57 13.17
C GLU A 304 -9.99 11.39 11.75
N ASN A 305 -9.52 12.50 11.18
CA ASN A 305 -8.81 12.47 9.91
C ASN A 305 -7.40 11.89 10.11
N HIS A 306 -6.98 11.03 9.20
CA HIS A 306 -5.62 10.50 9.16
C HIS A 306 -4.96 10.82 7.83
N GLU A 307 -3.68 11.14 7.88
CA GLU A 307 -2.86 11.41 6.70
C GLU A 307 -1.45 10.88 6.90
N PHE A 308 -0.84 10.34 5.86
CA PHE A 308 0.57 10.04 5.81
C PHE A 308 1.10 10.15 4.38
N SER A 309 2.40 10.30 4.25
CA SER A 309 3.07 10.38 2.96
C SER A 309 4.31 9.49 2.91
N PHE A 310 4.67 9.07 1.70
CA PHE A 310 5.91 8.36 1.40
C PHE A 310 6.31 8.60 -0.06
N ARG A 311 7.51 8.19 -0.44
CA ARG A 311 8.00 8.25 -1.82
C ARG A 311 8.37 6.86 -2.31
N ILE A 312 8.20 6.66 -3.63
CA ILE A 312 8.71 5.49 -4.35
C ILE A 312 9.86 6.00 -5.21
N GLU A 313 11.04 5.44 -4.98
CA GLU A 313 12.30 5.83 -5.62
C GLU A 313 12.83 4.69 -6.50
N LEU A 314 13.34 5.04 -7.69
CA LEU A 314 13.86 4.11 -8.70
C LEU A 314 15.19 3.45 -8.28
#